data_e44c93423dad7e11b3c52e04b1278450
#
_entry.id   e44c93423dad7e11b3c52e04b1278450
#
_cell.length_a   1.000
_cell.length_b   1.000
_cell.length_c   1.000
_cell.angle_alpha   90.00
_cell.angle_beta   90.00
_cell.angle_gamma   90.00
#
_symmetry.space_group_name_H-M   'P 1'
#
loop_
_entity.id
_entity.type
_entity.pdbx_description
1 polymer ?
#
loop_
_entity_poly.entity_id
_entity_poly.type
_entity_poly.pdbx_seq_one_letter_code
_entity_poly.pdbx_strand_id
1 'polypeptide(L)'
;MRKLRILCLLTAIALMICPLAMAETATATGTGAGNGGKITVSVTLEDGKLTAIEVLSQSETPVISDPAFEQIPQAILDAQSVTVDVVTGATNTSNVLIAAVTAALEAAGADMDAFTKAAQAEAEEAVHTDLTADVVIVGGGGAGLAAAVAATDK
;
A
#
# COMPACT_ATOMS: atom_id res chain seq x y z
N MET A 1 15.86 31.35 51.68
CA MET A 1 14.43 31.28 51.28
C MET A 1 14.15 31.90 49.90
N ARG A 2 14.68 33.05 49.56
CA ARG A 2 14.49 33.68 48.21
C ARG A 2 15.08 32.85 47.05
N LYS A 3 16.26 32.22 47.21
CA LYS A 3 16.93 31.42 46.18
C LYS A 3 16.15 30.11 45.88
N LEU A 4 15.52 29.52 46.91
CA LEU A 4 14.71 28.32 46.73
C LEU A 4 13.39 28.60 46.00
N ARG A 5 12.79 29.79 46.19
CA ARG A 5 11.57 30.23 45.49
C ARG A 5 11.83 30.51 44.01
N ILE A 6 13.02 31.04 43.66
CA ILE A 6 13.42 31.28 42.26
C ILE A 6 13.68 29.96 41.55
N LEU A 7 14.29 28.98 42.22
CA LEU A 7 14.53 27.64 41.63
C LEU A 7 13.21 26.90 41.37
N CYS A 8 12.22 26.99 42.29
CA CYS A 8 10.89 26.39 42.04
C CYS A 8 10.12 27.09 40.91
N LEU A 9 10.31 28.42 40.74
CA LEU A 9 9.65 29.17 39.67
C LEU A 9 10.24 28.79 38.29
N LEU A 10 11.55 28.57 38.19
CA LEU A 10 12.25 28.16 36.97
C LEU A 10 11.89 26.71 36.57
N THR A 11 11.70 25.80 37.54
CA THR A 11 11.26 24.43 37.24
C THR A 11 9.78 24.37 36.81
N ALA A 12 8.93 25.24 37.33
CA ALA A 12 7.52 25.32 36.94
C ALA A 12 7.35 25.88 35.50
N ILE A 13 8.20 26.80 35.07
CA ILE A 13 8.21 27.35 33.70
C ILE A 13 8.76 26.33 32.72
N ALA A 14 9.76 25.51 33.10
CA ALA A 14 10.30 24.44 32.24
C ALA A 14 9.29 23.30 31.99
N LEU A 15 8.32 23.09 32.89
CA LEU A 15 7.28 22.07 32.73
C LEU A 15 6.10 22.53 31.85
N MET A 16 5.99 23.82 31.55
CA MET A 16 4.92 24.37 30.71
C MET A 16 5.24 24.41 29.18
N ILE A 17 6.48 24.11 28.81
CA ILE A 17 6.85 23.94 27.41
C ILE A 17 6.80 22.43 27.08
N CYS A 18 5.66 21.82 27.29
CA CYS A 18 5.32 20.59 26.58
C CYS A 18 4.98 21.06 25.14
N PRO A 19 5.78 20.73 24.10
CA PRO A 19 5.30 20.94 22.76
C PRO A 19 4.03 20.11 22.66
N LEU A 20 2.90 20.77 22.47
CA LEU A 20 1.70 20.13 21.97
C LEU A 20 2.14 19.56 20.62
N ALA A 21 2.48 18.27 20.57
CA ALA A 21 2.75 17.58 19.32
C ALA A 21 1.45 17.69 18.51
N MET A 22 1.36 18.72 17.69
CA MET A 22 0.35 18.82 16.66
C MET A 22 0.62 17.63 15.74
N ALA A 23 -0.31 16.70 15.64
CA ALA A 23 -0.28 15.67 14.64
C ALA A 23 -0.07 16.36 13.28
N GLU A 24 1.03 16.07 12.61
CA GLU A 24 1.32 16.66 11.32
C GLU A 24 0.47 15.93 10.28
N THR A 25 -0.60 16.61 9.84
CA THR A 25 -1.48 16.09 8.79
C THR A 25 -1.03 16.68 7.46
N ALA A 26 -0.62 15.83 6.53
CA ALA A 26 -0.28 16.19 5.16
C ALA A 26 -1.28 15.56 4.19
N THR A 27 -1.83 16.36 3.29
CA THR A 27 -2.71 15.88 2.22
C THR A 27 -2.14 16.28 0.86
N ALA A 28 -2.05 15.32 -0.06
CA ALA A 28 -1.57 15.59 -1.41
C ALA A 28 -2.34 14.77 -2.45
N THR A 29 -2.25 15.18 -3.71
CA THR A 29 -2.89 14.51 -4.83
C THR A 29 -1.86 13.94 -5.80
N GLY A 30 -2.12 12.73 -6.30
CA GLY A 30 -1.35 12.09 -7.34
C GLY A 30 -2.20 11.72 -8.54
N THR A 31 -1.57 11.48 -9.67
CA THR A 31 -2.28 11.12 -10.90
C THR A 31 -1.56 10.01 -11.64
N GLY A 32 -2.35 9.07 -12.19
CA GLY A 32 -1.88 8.03 -13.10
C GLY A 32 -2.63 8.07 -14.43
N ALA A 33 -2.00 7.59 -15.50
CA ALA A 33 -2.62 7.49 -16.82
C ALA A 33 -3.16 6.07 -17.03
N GLY A 34 -4.47 5.91 -16.97
CA GLY A 34 -5.16 4.65 -17.22
C GLY A 34 -5.60 4.48 -18.67
N ASN A 35 -6.22 3.35 -19.00
CA ASN A 35 -6.73 3.06 -20.35
C ASN A 35 -7.95 3.93 -20.70
N GLY A 36 -8.82 4.19 -19.71
CA GLY A 36 -10.00 5.04 -19.88
C GLY A 36 -9.71 6.52 -19.71
N GLY A 37 -8.52 6.88 -19.19
CA GLY A 37 -8.14 8.25 -18.97
C GLY A 37 -7.29 8.44 -17.71
N LYS A 38 -7.33 9.65 -17.17
CA LYS A 38 -6.55 10.02 -16.00
C LYS A 38 -7.25 9.58 -14.72
N ILE A 39 -6.52 8.91 -13.84
CA ILE A 39 -6.96 8.62 -12.46
C ILE A 39 -6.29 9.63 -11.54
N THR A 40 -7.07 10.30 -10.70
CA THR A 40 -6.58 11.24 -9.70
C THR A 40 -6.97 10.74 -8.31
N VAL A 41 -5.99 10.65 -7.42
CA VAL A 41 -6.20 10.25 -6.03
C VAL A 41 -5.73 11.34 -5.08
N SER A 42 -6.32 11.38 -3.89
CA SER A 42 -5.85 12.15 -2.74
C SER A 42 -5.38 11.18 -1.66
N VAL A 43 -4.28 11.48 -1.01
CA VAL A 43 -3.81 10.75 0.16
C VAL A 43 -3.76 11.67 1.37
N THR A 44 -4.02 11.14 2.55
CA THR A 44 -3.87 11.84 3.82
C THR A 44 -2.90 11.07 4.71
N LEU A 45 -1.87 11.76 5.15
CA LEU A 45 -0.88 11.26 6.11
C LEU A 45 -1.12 11.94 7.47
N GLU A 46 -1.05 11.17 8.54
CA GLU A 46 -1.05 11.66 9.92
C GLU A 46 0.15 11.04 10.65
N ASP A 47 1.04 11.87 11.16
CA ASP A 47 2.27 11.44 11.83
C ASP A 47 3.10 10.44 11.00
N GLY A 48 3.16 10.65 9.68
CA GLY A 48 3.89 9.80 8.74
C GLY A 48 3.18 8.49 8.37
N LYS A 49 1.96 8.24 8.85
CA LYS A 49 1.12 7.10 8.49
C LYS A 49 0.05 7.50 7.49
N LEU A 50 -0.20 6.63 6.54
CA LEU A 50 -1.28 6.80 5.58
C LEU A 50 -2.62 6.45 6.25
N THR A 51 -3.51 7.44 6.38
CA THR A 51 -4.81 7.28 7.05
C THR A 51 -5.98 7.26 6.09
N ALA A 52 -5.84 7.86 4.90
CA ALA A 52 -6.89 7.83 3.89
C ALA A 52 -6.34 7.88 2.47
N ILE A 53 -7.02 7.19 1.57
CA ILE A 53 -6.86 7.27 0.12
C ILE A 53 -8.24 7.52 -0.47
N GLU A 54 -8.40 8.57 -1.25
CA GLU A 54 -9.65 8.92 -1.89
C GLU A 54 -9.45 9.06 -3.41
N VAL A 55 -10.29 8.40 -4.20
CA VAL A 55 -10.29 8.53 -5.66
C VAL A 55 -11.14 9.74 -6.04
N LEU A 56 -10.50 10.82 -6.46
CA LEU A 56 -11.16 12.09 -6.80
C LEU A 56 -11.80 12.06 -8.19
N SER A 57 -11.13 11.40 -9.14
CA SER A 57 -11.66 11.24 -10.50
C SER A 57 -11.05 10.02 -11.19
N GLN A 58 -11.85 9.36 -12.01
CA GLN A 58 -11.45 8.26 -12.87
C GLN A 58 -12.37 8.20 -14.11
N SER A 59 -11.90 7.61 -15.19
CA SER A 59 -12.65 7.40 -16.43
C SER A 59 -12.43 5.98 -16.98
N GLU A 60 -12.15 5.03 -16.07
CA GLU A 60 -11.94 3.63 -16.43
C GLU A 60 -13.28 2.93 -16.77
N THR A 61 -13.19 1.76 -17.39
CA THR A 61 -14.36 0.97 -17.77
C THR A 61 -15.02 0.39 -16.52
N PRO A 62 -16.27 0.76 -16.20
CA PRO A 62 -16.99 0.19 -15.06
C PRO A 62 -17.05 -1.34 -15.12
N VAL A 63 -17.25 -2.00 -13.97
CA VAL A 63 -17.29 -3.46 -13.81
C VAL A 63 -15.93 -4.13 -13.93
N ILE A 64 -15.08 -3.72 -14.88
CA ILE A 64 -13.72 -4.28 -15.07
C ILE A 64 -12.76 -3.65 -14.06
N SER A 65 -12.85 -2.35 -13.87
CA SER A 65 -11.95 -1.57 -12.99
C SER A 65 -12.46 -1.46 -11.55
N ASP A 66 -13.76 -1.63 -11.30
CA ASP A 66 -14.36 -1.45 -9.98
C ASP A 66 -13.66 -2.26 -8.87
N PRO A 67 -13.32 -3.56 -9.08
CA PRO A 67 -12.61 -4.32 -8.06
C PRO A 67 -11.24 -3.73 -7.67
N ALA A 68 -10.53 -3.07 -8.61
CA ALA A 68 -9.26 -2.43 -8.31
C ALA A 68 -9.47 -1.18 -7.44
N PHE A 69 -10.51 -0.38 -7.71
CA PHE A 69 -10.82 0.80 -6.91
C PHE A 69 -11.27 0.48 -5.50
N GLU A 70 -11.86 -0.69 -5.28
CA GLU A 70 -12.26 -1.14 -3.94
C GLU A 70 -11.09 -1.77 -3.17
N GLN A 71 -10.32 -2.65 -3.81
CA GLN A 71 -9.33 -3.48 -3.13
C GLN A 71 -7.96 -2.81 -2.97
N ILE A 72 -7.46 -2.10 -3.99
CA ILE A 72 -6.10 -1.53 -3.96
C ILE A 72 -5.94 -0.45 -2.87
N PRO A 73 -6.86 0.54 -2.72
CA PRO A 73 -6.73 1.51 -1.64
C PRO A 73 -6.74 0.87 -0.26
N GLN A 74 -7.61 -0.13 -0.05
CA GLN A 74 -7.69 -0.83 1.22
C GLN A 74 -6.41 -1.64 1.50
N ALA A 75 -5.90 -2.37 0.51
CA ALA A 75 -4.66 -3.13 0.66
C ALA A 75 -3.45 -2.23 0.99
N ILE A 76 -3.35 -1.06 0.36
CA ILE A 76 -2.29 -0.08 0.64
C ILE A 76 -2.42 0.48 2.07
N LEU A 77 -3.65 0.79 2.50
CA LEU A 77 -3.92 1.29 3.86
C LEU A 77 -3.57 0.24 4.92
N ASP A 78 -3.97 -1.02 4.72
CA ASP A 78 -3.74 -2.11 5.66
C ASP A 78 -2.26 -2.46 5.75
N ALA A 79 -1.58 -2.55 4.61
CA ALA A 79 -0.15 -2.86 4.54
C ALA A 79 0.75 -1.66 4.86
N GLN A 80 0.23 -0.43 4.86
CA GLN A 80 1.04 0.80 4.92
C GLN A 80 2.18 0.77 3.88
N SER A 81 1.88 0.22 2.68
CA SER A 81 2.85 0.00 1.61
C SER A 81 2.20 0.15 0.25
N VAL A 82 2.96 0.66 -0.71
CA VAL A 82 2.57 0.69 -2.12
C VAL A 82 2.91 -0.61 -2.87
N THR A 83 3.62 -1.53 -2.22
CA THR A 83 3.95 -2.84 -2.78
C THR A 83 2.85 -3.83 -2.41
N VAL A 84 1.73 -3.77 -3.12
CA VAL A 84 0.57 -4.65 -2.94
C VAL A 84 0.30 -5.43 -4.22
N ASP A 85 -0.39 -6.56 -4.09
CA ASP A 85 -0.76 -7.38 -5.24
C ASP A 85 -1.82 -6.69 -6.10
N VAL A 86 -1.71 -6.90 -7.41
CA VAL A 86 -2.69 -6.41 -8.38
C VAL A 86 -3.95 -7.28 -8.39
N VAL A 87 -5.09 -6.67 -8.60
CA VAL A 87 -6.37 -7.37 -8.71
C VAL A 87 -6.46 -8.13 -10.03
N THR A 88 -6.68 -9.43 -9.96
CA THR A 88 -6.85 -10.30 -11.15
C THR A 88 -8.02 -9.81 -12.01
N GLY A 89 -7.77 -9.64 -13.28
CA GLY A 89 -8.74 -9.08 -14.24
C GLY A 89 -8.74 -7.56 -14.35
N ALA A 90 -8.16 -6.84 -13.36
CA ALA A 90 -8.02 -5.38 -13.35
C ALA A 90 -6.56 -4.91 -13.21
N THR A 91 -5.59 -5.71 -13.68
CA THR A 91 -4.14 -5.49 -13.49
C THR A 91 -3.70 -4.09 -13.92
N ASN A 92 -4.18 -3.63 -15.07
CA ASN A 92 -3.76 -2.32 -15.59
C ASN A 92 -4.25 -1.18 -14.71
N THR A 93 -5.53 -1.18 -14.32
CA THR A 93 -6.10 -0.21 -13.40
C THR A 93 -5.41 -0.25 -12.03
N SER A 94 -5.10 -1.46 -11.51
CA SER A 94 -4.36 -1.64 -10.26
C SER A 94 -2.99 -0.95 -10.31
N ASN A 95 -2.20 -1.20 -11.34
CA ASN A 95 -0.88 -0.60 -11.51
C ASN A 95 -0.95 0.93 -11.61
N VAL A 96 -1.93 1.45 -12.36
CA VAL A 96 -2.13 2.91 -12.50
C VAL A 96 -2.55 3.54 -11.17
N LEU A 97 -3.39 2.86 -10.41
CA LEU A 97 -3.85 3.34 -9.11
C LEU A 97 -2.70 3.35 -8.10
N ILE A 98 -1.89 2.29 -8.04
CA ILE A 98 -0.67 2.24 -7.22
C ILE A 98 0.29 3.37 -7.59
N ALA A 99 0.53 3.61 -8.89
CA ALA A 99 1.38 4.70 -9.35
C ALA A 99 0.82 6.08 -8.97
N ALA A 100 -0.50 6.28 -9.04
CA ALA A 100 -1.14 7.53 -8.63
C ALA A 100 -1.01 7.76 -7.12
N VAL A 101 -1.18 6.72 -6.29
CA VAL A 101 -0.98 6.79 -4.84
C VAL A 101 0.49 7.08 -4.51
N THR A 102 1.44 6.42 -5.20
CA THR A 102 2.87 6.66 -5.03
C THR A 102 3.21 8.13 -5.29
N ALA A 103 2.74 8.68 -6.42
CA ALA A 103 2.96 10.09 -6.75
C ALA A 103 2.32 11.05 -5.72
N ALA A 104 1.17 10.68 -5.15
CA ALA A 104 0.53 11.46 -4.09
C ALA A 104 1.35 11.43 -2.79
N LEU A 105 1.88 10.27 -2.39
CA LEU A 105 2.74 10.12 -1.22
C LEU A 105 4.04 10.91 -1.35
N GLU A 106 4.68 10.86 -2.51
CA GLU A 106 5.86 11.68 -2.81
C GLU A 106 5.55 13.18 -2.70
N ALA A 107 4.41 13.62 -3.25
CA ALA A 107 3.97 15.01 -3.17
C ALA A 107 3.61 15.43 -1.73
N ALA A 108 3.18 14.51 -0.88
CA ALA A 108 2.93 14.73 0.54
C ALA A 108 4.23 14.78 1.37
N GLY A 109 5.38 14.44 0.79
CA GLY A 109 6.67 14.37 1.48
C GLY A 109 6.83 13.11 2.34
N ALA A 110 6.12 12.03 2.00
CA ALA A 110 6.23 10.75 2.69
C ALA A 110 7.62 10.13 2.55
N ASP A 111 8.05 9.39 3.57
CA ASP A 111 9.25 8.55 3.47
C ASP A 111 8.93 7.32 2.61
N MET A 112 9.26 7.38 1.34
CA MET A 112 9.00 6.30 0.38
C MET A 112 9.74 5.01 0.71
N ASP A 113 10.86 5.07 1.41
CA ASP A 113 11.56 3.87 1.89
C ASP A 113 10.70 3.09 2.90
N ALA A 114 9.96 3.78 3.75
CA ALA A 114 9.03 3.15 4.67
C ALA A 114 7.88 2.45 3.93
N PHE A 115 7.29 3.11 2.93
CA PHE A 115 6.17 2.56 2.16
C PHE A 115 6.54 1.46 1.16
N THR A 116 7.81 1.31 0.80
CA THR A 116 8.28 0.20 -0.05
C THR A 116 8.78 -1.00 0.74
N LYS A 117 9.30 -0.80 1.97
CA LYS A 117 9.84 -1.87 2.82
C LYS A 117 8.75 -2.66 3.55
N ALA A 118 7.61 -2.04 3.88
CA ALA A 118 6.57 -2.69 4.66
C ALA A 118 6.03 -3.99 4.03
N ALA A 119 6.00 -4.07 2.70
CA ALA A 119 5.56 -5.27 1.99
C ALA A 119 6.57 -6.43 2.00
N GLN A 120 7.85 -6.16 2.31
CA GLN A 120 8.86 -7.23 2.40
C GLN A 120 8.83 -7.98 3.74
N ALA A 121 8.14 -7.44 4.75
CA ALA A 121 8.06 -8.05 6.07
C ALA A 121 6.94 -9.12 6.17
N GLU A 122 5.99 -9.13 5.24
CA GLU A 122 4.89 -10.12 5.16
C GLU A 122 4.99 -11.07 3.97
N ALA A 123 6.15 -11.15 3.30
CA ALA A 123 6.40 -12.30 2.44
C ALA A 123 6.36 -13.53 3.34
N GLU A 124 5.23 -14.25 3.34
CA GLU A 124 5.10 -15.55 3.99
C GLU A 124 6.37 -16.34 3.73
N GLU A 125 6.99 -16.88 4.78
CA GLU A 125 8.08 -17.82 4.62
C GLU A 125 7.60 -18.88 3.61
N ALA A 126 8.23 -18.93 2.45
CA ALA A 126 7.86 -19.86 1.41
C ALA A 126 7.90 -21.27 2.03
N VAL A 127 6.74 -21.89 2.17
CA VAL A 127 6.65 -23.26 2.66
C VAL A 127 7.36 -24.14 1.64
N HIS A 128 8.57 -24.52 1.95
CA HIS A 128 9.33 -25.45 1.12
C HIS A 128 8.76 -26.84 1.33
N THR A 129 8.05 -27.35 0.34
CA THR A 129 7.55 -28.73 0.33
C THR A 129 8.31 -29.51 -0.73
N ASP A 130 9.13 -30.46 -0.31
CA ASP A 130 9.81 -31.37 -1.22
C ASP A 130 8.85 -32.48 -1.63
N LEU A 131 8.47 -32.49 -2.92
CA LEU A 131 7.63 -33.51 -3.51
C LEU A 131 8.44 -34.30 -4.53
N THR A 132 8.26 -35.63 -4.51
CA THR A 132 8.83 -36.52 -5.51
C THR A 132 7.72 -37.00 -6.43
N ALA A 133 7.89 -36.87 -7.73
CA ALA A 133 6.92 -37.31 -8.74
C ALA A 133 7.66 -37.77 -9.99
N ASP A 134 7.10 -38.76 -10.69
CA ASP A 134 7.65 -39.26 -11.97
C ASP A 134 7.43 -38.25 -13.10
N VAL A 135 6.35 -37.45 -13.02
CA VAL A 135 6.00 -36.42 -13.99
C VAL A 135 5.51 -35.19 -13.25
N VAL A 136 6.07 -34.03 -13.59
CA VAL A 136 5.62 -32.73 -13.07
C VAL A 136 5.07 -31.90 -14.24
N ILE A 137 3.83 -31.40 -14.12
CA ILE A 137 3.18 -30.58 -15.11
C ILE A 137 2.98 -29.18 -14.52
N VAL A 138 3.57 -28.18 -15.16
CA VAL A 138 3.43 -26.79 -14.74
C VAL A 138 2.42 -26.08 -15.63
N GLY A 139 1.32 -25.66 -15.04
CA GLY A 139 0.21 -24.94 -15.65
C GLY A 139 -1.06 -25.79 -15.81
N GLY A 140 -2.21 -25.23 -15.39
CA GLY A 140 -3.54 -25.85 -15.42
C GLY A 140 -4.39 -25.48 -16.66
N GLY A 141 -3.78 -24.94 -17.72
CA GLY A 141 -4.49 -24.67 -18.98
C GLY A 141 -4.79 -25.95 -19.78
N GLY A 142 -5.48 -25.82 -20.92
CA GLY A 142 -5.89 -26.96 -21.75
C GLY A 142 -4.75 -27.92 -22.10
N ALA A 143 -3.55 -27.41 -22.38
CA ALA A 143 -2.38 -28.24 -22.66
C ALA A 143 -1.89 -29.00 -21.42
N GLY A 144 -1.86 -28.37 -20.24
CA GLY A 144 -1.46 -29.01 -18.98
C GLY A 144 -2.44 -30.10 -18.56
N LEU A 145 -3.74 -29.85 -18.69
CA LEU A 145 -4.77 -30.85 -18.40
C LEU A 145 -4.69 -32.07 -19.36
N ALA A 146 -4.46 -31.82 -20.66
CA ALA A 146 -4.27 -32.91 -21.63
C ALA A 146 -3.00 -33.73 -21.32
N ALA A 147 -1.92 -33.07 -20.90
CA ALA A 147 -0.69 -33.75 -20.51
C ALA A 147 -0.90 -34.58 -19.22
N ALA A 148 -1.69 -34.07 -18.25
CA ALA A 148 -2.01 -34.80 -17.01
C ALA A 148 -2.80 -36.09 -17.31
N VAL A 149 -3.82 -36.02 -18.17
CA VAL A 149 -4.58 -37.19 -18.59
C VAL A 149 -3.68 -38.21 -19.30
N ALA A 150 -2.83 -37.77 -20.23
CA ALA A 150 -1.91 -38.66 -20.94
C ALA A 150 -0.86 -39.32 -20.02
N ALA A 151 -0.47 -38.66 -18.92
CA ALA A 151 0.47 -39.22 -17.95
C ALA A 151 -0.17 -40.29 -17.06
N THR A 152 -1.49 -40.27 -16.85
CA THR A 152 -2.22 -41.27 -16.03
C THR A 152 -2.61 -42.52 -16.81
N ASP A 153 -2.55 -42.51 -18.13
CA ASP A 153 -2.93 -43.64 -19.00
C ASP A 153 -1.81 -44.69 -19.17
N LYS A 154 -0.69 -44.57 -18.44
CA LYS A 154 0.43 -45.51 -18.41
C LYS A 154 0.59 -46.15 -17.03
#